data_0e9a11903d27639de093f2241f9beb0a
#
_entry.id   0e9a11903d27639de093f2241f9beb0a
#
_cell.length_a   1.000
_cell.length_b   1.000
_cell.length_c   1.000
_cell.angle_alpha   90.00
_cell.angle_beta   90.00
_cell.angle_gamma   90.00
#
_symmetry.space_group_name_H-M   'P 1'
#
loop_
_entity.id
_entity.type
_entity.pdbx_description
1 polymer ?
#
loop_
_entity_poly.entity_id
_entity_poly.type
_entity_poly.pdbx_seq_one_letter_code
_entity_poly.pdbx_strand_id
1 'polypeptide(L)'
;MKKSCGRIVSLLLLTVSLVCILTACTTKLSGTYTNDEGLVKQSFTFKEDNKVEVSAFGIDVEGEYLIEDDTITITYSLLNLSYDWEKSFEKKGNSIFIDGTEFIKE
;
A
#
# COMPACT_ATOMS: atom_id res chain seq x y z
N MET A 1 9.57 -20.99 5.85
CA MET A 1 9.95 -21.36 5.58
C MET A 1 10.23 -21.55 5.05
N LYS A 2 9.60 -21.37 5.25
CA LYS A 2 9.86 -21.67 4.94
C LYS A 2 9.88 -21.93 4.76
N LYS A 3 9.28 -21.95 4.97
CA LYS A 3 9.35 -22.16 4.91
C LYS A 3 9.24 -22.44 5.01
N SER A 4 8.77 -22.49 5.47
CA SER A 4 8.75 -22.54 5.56
C SER A 4 8.32 -22.51 5.68
N CYS A 5 8.04 -22.60 5.78
CA CYS A 5 7.61 -22.42 5.97
C CYS A 5 7.17 -23.21 6.06
N GLY A 6 6.72 -23.84 6.34
CA GLY A 6 6.54 -24.51 6.48
C GLY A 6 6.10 -25.30 6.83
N ARG A 7 5.87 -25.99 7.44
CA ARG A 7 5.62 -26.56 7.88
C ARG A 7 5.46 -26.97 8.73
N ILE A 8 5.20 -27.15 9.54
CA ILE A 8 4.99 -27.27 10.36
C ILE A 8 4.87 -27.46 11.11
N VAL A 9 4.91 -27.93 11.55
CA VAL A 9 4.79 -28.23 12.00
C VAL A 9 4.37 -28.60 12.42
N SER A 10 4.08 -29.31 13.13
CA SER A 10 3.30 -29.82 13.09
C SER A 10 2.09 -29.30 13.07
N LEU A 11 1.15 -29.49 13.58
CA LEU A 11 0.02 -29.15 13.39
C LEU A 11 -0.39 -28.00 14.10
N LEU A 12 -0.24 -27.88 15.27
CA LEU A 12 -0.42 -26.80 15.98
C LEU A 12 0.45 -25.77 15.60
N LEU A 13 1.62 -26.03 15.29
CA LEU A 13 2.60 -25.18 14.84
C LEU A 13 2.26 -24.61 13.51
N LEU A 14 1.49 -25.29 12.73
CA LEU A 14 1.08 -24.81 11.44
C LEU A 14 0.21 -23.59 11.53
N THR A 15 -0.63 -23.50 12.52
CA THR A 15 -1.52 -22.37 12.65
C THR A 15 -0.77 -21.12 12.94
N VAL A 16 0.20 -21.19 13.79
CA VAL A 16 0.99 -20.03 14.17
C VAL A 16 1.83 -19.56 12.99
N SER A 17 2.38 -20.47 12.23
CA SER A 17 3.17 -20.14 11.08
C SER A 17 2.37 -19.41 10.04
N LEU A 18 1.14 -19.78 9.87
CA LEU A 18 0.27 -19.17 8.90
C LEU A 18 0.04 -17.70 9.22
N VAL A 19 -0.16 -17.37 10.46
CA VAL A 19 -0.37 -15.98 10.88
C VAL A 19 0.87 -15.14 10.61
N CYS A 20 2.03 -15.67 10.87
CA CYS A 20 3.27 -14.95 10.62
C CYS A 20 3.48 -14.70 9.14
N ILE A 21 3.11 -15.63 8.29
CA ILE A 21 3.26 -15.46 6.86
C ILE A 21 2.37 -14.36 6.35
N LEU A 22 1.15 -14.27 6.84
CA LEU A 22 0.23 -13.22 6.42
C LEU A 22 0.78 -11.84 6.80
N THR A 23 1.38 -11.73 7.97
CA THR A 23 1.95 -10.47 8.41
C THR A 23 3.12 -10.04 7.53
N ALA A 24 3.89 -11.01 7.06
CA ALA A 24 5.07 -10.71 6.26
C ALA A 24 4.74 -10.24 4.85
N CYS A 25 3.52 -10.43 4.38
CA CYS A 25 3.15 -10.05 3.02
C CYS A 25 2.65 -8.64 2.88
N THR A 26 2.53 -7.89 3.98
CA THR A 26 2.02 -6.53 3.89
C THR A 26 3.16 -5.52 4.01
N THR A 27 3.01 -4.40 3.33
CA THR A 27 3.99 -3.32 3.34
C THR A 27 3.35 -2.05 3.86
N LYS A 28 4.08 -1.33 4.70
CA LYS A 28 3.60 -0.05 5.21
C LYS A 28 4.54 1.05 4.78
N LEU A 29 3.98 2.20 4.46
CA LEU A 29 4.73 3.36 4.02
C LEU A 29 4.48 4.51 4.97
N SER A 30 5.37 5.50 4.95
CA SER A 30 5.16 6.73 5.71
C SER A 30 5.73 7.90 4.92
N GLY A 31 5.10 9.05 5.03
CA GLY A 31 5.56 10.26 4.38
C GLY A 31 4.84 10.54 3.08
N THR A 32 5.28 11.57 2.39
CA THR A 32 4.65 12.05 1.17
C THR A 32 5.49 11.69 -0.04
N TYR A 33 4.84 11.10 -1.04
CA TYR A 33 5.47 10.74 -2.31
C TYR A 33 4.80 11.54 -3.40
N THR A 34 5.57 12.21 -4.24
CA THR A 34 5.06 13.18 -5.19
C THR A 34 5.52 12.92 -6.61
N ASN A 35 4.64 13.12 -7.57
CA ASN A 35 4.97 13.16 -8.98
C ASN A 35 4.53 14.51 -9.52
N ASP A 36 5.46 15.32 -10.02
CA ASP A 36 5.13 16.63 -10.59
C ASP A 36 5.62 16.77 -12.03
N GLU A 37 5.81 15.63 -12.71
CA GLU A 37 6.25 15.64 -14.08
C GLU A 37 5.13 15.88 -15.08
N GLY A 38 3.90 15.85 -14.68
CA GLY A 38 2.78 16.06 -15.57
C GLY A 38 2.28 17.49 -15.48
N LEU A 39 1.10 17.72 -16.06
CA LEU A 39 0.49 19.05 -15.99
C LEU A 39 -0.02 19.35 -14.59
N VAL A 40 -0.21 18.32 -13.78
CA VAL A 40 -0.73 18.45 -12.43
C VAL A 40 0.13 17.68 -11.46
N LYS A 41 0.47 18.32 -10.36
CA LYS A 41 1.21 17.66 -9.30
C LYS A 41 0.28 16.70 -8.58
N GLN A 42 0.73 15.46 -8.40
CA GLN A 42 -0.02 14.45 -7.68
C GLN A 42 0.81 13.97 -6.51
N SER A 43 0.19 13.70 -5.39
CA SER A 43 0.91 13.20 -4.24
C SER A 43 0.09 12.22 -3.43
N PHE A 44 0.81 11.31 -2.75
CA PHE A 44 0.23 10.36 -1.82
C PHE A 44 0.94 10.56 -0.49
N THR A 45 0.19 10.88 0.56
CA THR A 45 0.75 11.01 1.90
C THR A 45 0.29 9.83 2.73
N PHE A 46 1.25 8.98 3.11
CA PHE A 46 0.96 7.78 3.87
C PHE A 46 1.12 8.09 5.36
N LYS A 47 0.08 7.82 6.11
CA LYS A 47 0.01 8.15 7.53
C LYS A 47 -0.05 6.87 8.36
N GLU A 48 -0.11 7.01 9.65
CA GLU A 48 -0.23 5.86 10.55
C GLU A 48 -1.59 5.19 10.37
N ASP A 49 -1.71 3.97 10.87
CA ASP A 49 -2.96 3.20 10.86
C ASP A 49 -3.50 2.95 9.45
N ASN A 50 -2.59 2.78 8.49
CA ASN A 50 -2.95 2.46 7.10
C ASN A 50 -3.79 3.55 6.43
N LYS A 51 -3.64 4.79 6.87
CA LYS A 51 -4.35 5.91 6.26
C LYS A 51 -3.49 6.52 5.17
N VAL A 52 -4.13 7.01 4.12
CA VAL A 52 -3.44 7.69 3.03
C VAL A 52 -4.27 8.85 2.54
N GLU A 53 -3.59 9.96 2.22
CA GLU A 53 -4.25 11.11 1.63
C GLU A 53 -3.75 11.25 0.19
N VAL A 54 -4.65 11.29 -0.76
CA VAL A 54 -4.32 11.43 -2.17
C VAL A 54 -4.68 12.83 -2.60
N SER A 55 -3.71 13.55 -3.15
CA SER A 55 -3.90 14.94 -3.58
C SER A 55 -3.65 15.07 -5.08
N ALA A 56 -4.58 15.65 -5.80
CA ALA A 56 -4.44 15.93 -7.23
C ALA A 56 -5.47 16.97 -7.63
N PHE A 57 -5.13 17.85 -8.56
CA PHE A 57 -6.02 18.86 -9.09
C PHE A 57 -6.60 19.78 -8.00
N GLY A 58 -5.85 19.97 -6.93
CA GLY A 58 -6.32 20.82 -5.83
C GLY A 58 -7.34 20.15 -4.92
N ILE A 59 -7.54 18.85 -5.08
CA ILE A 59 -8.50 18.09 -4.28
C ILE A 59 -7.74 17.06 -3.46
N ASP A 60 -8.08 16.94 -2.18
CA ASP A 60 -7.49 15.96 -1.30
C ASP A 60 -8.56 14.94 -0.89
N VAL A 61 -8.23 13.67 -0.98
CA VAL A 61 -9.14 12.60 -0.58
C VAL A 61 -8.40 11.69 0.39
N GLU A 62 -8.99 11.40 1.52
CA GLU A 62 -8.39 10.52 2.50
C GLU A 62 -9.05 9.15 2.46
N GLY A 63 -8.25 8.10 2.55
CA GLY A 63 -8.76 6.75 2.58
C GLY A 63 -7.84 5.85 3.37
N GLU A 64 -8.02 4.56 3.17
CA GLU A 64 -7.18 3.55 3.79
C GLU A 64 -6.47 2.78 2.70
N TYR A 65 -5.25 2.32 2.96
CA TYR A 65 -4.51 1.58 1.96
C TYR A 65 -4.04 0.24 2.47
N LEU A 66 -3.86 -0.68 1.53
CA LEU A 66 -3.28 -1.97 1.81
C LEU A 66 -2.33 -2.29 0.67
N ILE A 67 -1.10 -2.64 0.99
CA ILE A 67 -0.12 -3.06 -0.02
C ILE A 67 0.21 -4.51 0.24
N GLU A 68 -0.09 -5.36 -0.74
CA GLU A 68 0.23 -6.79 -0.67
C GLU A 68 0.97 -7.17 -1.93
N ASP A 69 2.17 -7.74 -1.77
CA ASP A 69 3.01 -8.14 -2.89
C ASP A 69 3.24 -6.95 -3.83
N ASP A 70 2.70 -6.98 -5.02
CA ASP A 70 2.91 -5.93 -6.00
C ASP A 70 1.62 -5.16 -6.31
N THR A 71 0.71 -5.08 -5.35
CA THR A 71 -0.57 -4.40 -5.55
C THR A 71 -0.87 -3.47 -4.38
N ILE A 72 -1.35 -2.28 -4.69
CA ILE A 72 -1.84 -1.34 -3.69
C ILE A 72 -3.34 -1.17 -3.89
N THR A 73 -4.09 -1.26 -2.81
CA THR A 73 -5.53 -1.04 -2.83
C THR A 73 -5.84 0.13 -1.91
N ILE A 74 -6.52 1.14 -2.43
CA ILE A 74 -6.94 2.29 -1.64
C ILE A 74 -8.46 2.30 -1.58
N THR A 75 -8.99 2.31 -0.37
CA THR A 75 -10.43 2.34 -0.14
C THR A 75 -10.80 3.72 0.38
N TYR A 76 -11.72 4.38 -0.27
CA TYR A 76 -12.15 5.71 0.11
C TYR A 76 -13.66 5.85 -0.03
N SER A 77 -14.22 6.87 0.60
CA SER A 77 -15.66 7.11 0.58
C SER A 77 -15.97 8.49 0.05
N LEU A 78 -16.91 8.56 -0.87
CA LEU A 78 -17.41 9.82 -1.40
C LEU A 78 -18.93 9.72 -1.47
N LEU A 79 -19.62 10.75 -1.01
CA LEU A 79 -21.09 10.82 -1.06
C LEU A 79 -21.75 9.58 -0.45
N ASN A 80 -21.18 9.10 0.65
CA ASN A 80 -21.69 7.92 1.38
C ASN A 80 -21.55 6.61 0.62
N LEU A 81 -20.74 6.61 -0.43
CA LEU A 81 -20.42 5.38 -1.16
C LEU A 81 -18.96 5.05 -0.96
N SER A 82 -18.64 3.78 -0.89
CA SER A 82 -17.28 3.31 -0.70
C SER A 82 -16.72 2.80 -2.02
N TYR A 83 -15.50 3.17 -2.32
CA TYR A 83 -14.83 2.78 -3.57
C TYR A 83 -13.50 2.14 -3.27
N ASP A 84 -13.14 1.11 -4.04
CA ASP A 84 -11.83 0.49 -3.97
C ASP A 84 -11.08 0.81 -5.27
N TRP A 85 -9.82 1.26 -5.11
CA TRP A 85 -8.95 1.59 -6.23
C TRP A 85 -7.73 0.69 -6.12
N GLU A 86 -7.56 -0.22 -7.08
CA GLU A 86 -6.49 -1.20 -7.02
C GLU A 86 -5.55 -1.03 -8.20
N LYS A 87 -4.26 -0.91 -7.94
CA LYS A 87 -3.25 -0.70 -8.98
C LYS A 87 -1.98 -1.46 -8.66
N SER A 88 -1.13 -1.64 -9.67
CA SER A 88 0.17 -2.25 -9.45
C SER A 88 1.03 -1.35 -8.58
N PHE A 89 1.94 -1.93 -7.83
CA PHE A 89 2.77 -1.21 -6.88
C PHE A 89 4.18 -1.79 -6.85
N GLU A 90 5.18 -0.92 -6.80
CA GLU A 90 6.55 -1.34 -6.63
C GLU A 90 7.28 -0.27 -5.83
N LYS A 91 8.16 -0.65 -4.93
CA LYS A 91 8.96 0.29 -4.15
C LYS A 91 10.42 0.10 -4.48
N LYS A 92 11.11 1.18 -4.80
CA LYS A 92 12.55 1.17 -5.07
C LYS A 92 13.19 2.37 -4.38
N GLY A 93 13.88 2.11 -3.26
CA GLY A 93 14.52 3.19 -2.51
C GLY A 93 13.52 4.21 -2.03
N ASN A 94 13.72 5.47 -2.43
CA ASN A 94 12.84 6.57 -2.05
C ASN A 94 11.72 6.81 -3.06
N SER A 95 11.54 5.88 -4.00
CA SER A 95 10.50 6.00 -5.01
C SER A 95 9.50 4.88 -4.88
N ILE A 96 8.26 5.19 -5.21
CA ILE A 96 7.25 4.16 -5.38
C ILE A 96 6.67 4.32 -6.78
N PHE A 97 6.26 3.19 -7.35
CA PHE A 97 5.66 3.18 -8.68
C PHE A 97 4.23 2.66 -8.53
N ILE A 98 3.26 3.48 -8.88
CA ILE A 98 1.85 3.10 -8.84
C ILE A 98 1.33 3.17 -10.26
N ASP A 99 0.88 2.02 -10.76
CA ASP A 99 0.41 1.89 -12.14
C ASP A 99 1.50 2.35 -13.12
N GLY A 100 2.75 2.05 -12.80
CA GLY A 100 3.89 2.41 -13.64
C GLY A 100 4.37 3.85 -13.52
N THR A 101 3.73 4.68 -12.71
CA THR A 101 4.10 6.08 -12.55
C THR A 101 4.94 6.24 -11.29
N GLU A 102 6.06 6.91 -11.41
CA GLU A 102 6.98 7.10 -10.29
C GLU A 102 6.57 8.27 -9.40
N PHE A 103 6.58 8.04 -8.08
CA PHE A 103 6.36 9.08 -7.08
C PHE A 103 7.57 9.04 -6.16
N ILE A 104 8.17 10.20 -5.92
CA ILE A 104 9.41 10.30 -5.16
C ILE A 104 9.13 10.89 -3.78
N LYS A 105 9.73 10.30 -2.76
CA LYS A 105 9.52 10.73 -1.39
C LYS A 105 10.13 12.10 -1.18
N GLU A 106 9.34 12.98 -0.56
CA GLU A 106 9.79 14.33 -0.21
C GLU A 106 10.61 14.34 1.07
#